data_1638342b9559e9fbf1c04ceaa077bfca
#
_entry.id   1638342b9559e9fbf1c04ceaa077bfca
#
_cell.length_a   1.000
_cell.length_b   1.000
_cell.length_c   1.000
_cell.angle_alpha   90.00
_cell.angle_beta   90.00
_cell.angle_gamma   90.00
#
_symmetry.space_group_name_H-M   'P 1'
#
loop_
_entity.id
_entity.type
_entity.pdbx_description
1 polymer ?
#
loop_
_entity_poly.entity_id
_entity_poly.type
_entity_poly.pdbx_seq_one_letter_code
_entity_poly.pdbx_strand_id
1 'polypeptide(L)'
;MFLLIALVTSCDLFKGKEKATNEAVQQELAEIDWNVVDELPSFPQCQGLVGQEAKNCFEKVVTQHMLTHLGSQQFEISKSINDTIFVNMVITSDGEVQLKKIKQSALLQRELPELQEIIKASITKLPKALPAHKRGIPVTAKFVLPIYLNID
;
A
#
# COMPACT_ATOMS: atom_id res chain seq x y z
N MET A 1 -68.63 -12.60 9.87
CA MET A 1 -67.72 -11.58 10.41
C MET A 1 -66.35 -12.26 10.59
N PHE A 2 -65.64 -12.38 9.47
CA PHE A 2 -64.29 -13.03 9.42
C PHE A 2 -63.54 -12.36 8.27
N LEU A 3 -62.85 -11.25 8.57
CA LEU A 3 -61.94 -10.63 7.62
C LEU A 3 -61.05 -9.69 8.41
N LEU A 4 -59.77 -10.05 8.60
CA LEU A 4 -58.67 -9.13 8.83
C LEU A 4 -57.55 -9.80 9.63
N ILE A 5 -56.75 -10.65 9.02
CA ILE A 5 -55.36 -10.88 9.45
C ILE A 5 -54.58 -11.42 8.24
N ALA A 6 -53.95 -10.53 7.45
CA ALA A 6 -52.87 -10.92 6.54
C ALA A 6 -52.18 -9.66 5.99
N LEU A 7 -51.38 -8.98 6.78
CA LEU A 7 -50.46 -7.90 6.29
C LEU A 7 -49.35 -7.64 7.31
N VAL A 8 -48.44 -8.58 7.55
CA VAL A 8 -47.11 -8.28 8.18
C VAL A 8 -46.10 -9.37 7.80
N THR A 9 -45.78 -9.53 6.53
CA THR A 9 -44.61 -10.34 6.14
C THR A 9 -43.86 -9.74 4.95
N SER A 10 -43.54 -8.42 5.02
CA SER A 10 -42.86 -7.76 3.89
C SER A 10 -41.50 -7.16 4.24
N CYS A 11 -40.94 -7.39 5.42
CA CYS A 11 -39.65 -6.78 5.81
C CYS A 11 -38.41 -7.66 5.61
N ASP A 12 -38.56 -8.99 5.39
CA ASP A 12 -37.39 -9.85 5.27
C ASP A 12 -36.79 -9.94 3.85
N LEU A 13 -37.56 -9.59 2.84
CA LEU A 13 -37.10 -9.63 1.45
C LEU A 13 -36.07 -8.51 1.14
N PHE A 14 -36.10 -7.42 1.88
CA PHE A 14 -35.18 -6.29 1.64
C PHE A 14 -33.80 -6.54 2.24
N LYS A 15 -33.72 -7.15 3.41
CA LYS A 15 -32.44 -7.53 4.06
C LYS A 15 -31.67 -8.61 3.28
N GLY A 16 -32.37 -9.52 2.64
CA GLY A 16 -31.76 -10.56 1.81
C GLY A 16 -31.10 -10.01 0.54
N LYS A 17 -31.67 -8.98 -0.08
CA LYS A 17 -31.09 -8.35 -1.27
C LYS A 17 -29.83 -7.56 -0.98
N GLU A 18 -29.79 -6.82 0.11
CA GLU A 18 -28.62 -6.06 0.52
C GLU A 18 -27.43 -6.95 0.86
N LYS A 19 -27.68 -8.07 1.54
CA LYS A 19 -26.65 -9.05 1.87
C LYS A 19 -26.11 -9.78 0.63
N ALA A 20 -26.99 -10.19 -0.28
CA ALA A 20 -26.59 -10.83 -1.54
C ALA A 20 -25.82 -9.87 -2.46
N THR A 21 -26.18 -8.57 -2.49
CA THR A 21 -25.46 -7.55 -3.25
C THR A 21 -24.08 -7.30 -2.65
N ASN A 22 -23.95 -7.26 -1.33
CA ASN A 22 -22.67 -7.07 -0.66
C ASN A 22 -21.75 -8.30 -0.83
N GLU A 23 -22.29 -9.51 -0.78
CA GLU A 23 -21.53 -10.74 -1.03
C GLU A 23 -21.06 -10.83 -2.48
N ALA A 24 -21.90 -10.48 -3.45
CA ALA A 24 -21.53 -10.44 -4.87
C ALA A 24 -20.45 -9.37 -5.14
N VAL A 25 -20.56 -8.17 -4.56
CA VAL A 25 -19.54 -7.13 -4.65
C VAL A 25 -18.23 -7.57 -4.00
N GLN A 26 -18.28 -8.23 -2.84
CA GLN A 26 -17.07 -8.76 -2.19
C GLN A 26 -16.42 -9.88 -3.02
N GLN A 27 -17.21 -10.70 -3.70
CA GLN A 27 -16.71 -11.77 -4.55
C GLN A 27 -16.10 -11.23 -5.85
N GLU A 28 -16.72 -10.24 -6.50
CA GLU A 28 -16.12 -9.53 -7.64
C GLU A 28 -14.84 -8.76 -7.25
N LEU A 29 -14.80 -8.16 -6.05
CA LEU A 29 -13.61 -7.51 -5.53
C LEU A 29 -12.47 -8.52 -5.23
N ALA A 30 -12.79 -9.76 -4.86
CA ALA A 30 -11.81 -10.83 -4.64
C ALA A 30 -11.23 -11.38 -5.94
N GLU A 31 -11.96 -11.34 -7.05
CA GLU A 31 -11.52 -11.78 -8.39
C GLU A 31 -10.71 -10.70 -9.13
N ILE A 32 -10.72 -9.45 -8.63
CA ILE A 32 -9.91 -8.39 -9.23
C ILE A 32 -8.42 -8.70 -8.97
N ASP A 33 -7.66 -8.92 -10.02
CA ASP A 33 -6.18 -8.92 -9.92
C ASP A 33 -5.71 -7.50 -9.56
N TRP A 34 -5.45 -7.29 -8.27
CA TRP A 34 -5.02 -6.02 -7.71
C TRP A 34 -3.61 -5.60 -8.15
N ASN A 35 -2.89 -6.48 -8.86
CA ASN A 35 -1.60 -6.15 -9.46
C ASN A 35 -1.75 -5.39 -10.78
N VAL A 36 -2.95 -5.38 -11.37
CA VAL A 36 -3.25 -4.66 -12.61
C VAL A 36 -4.22 -3.52 -12.31
N VAL A 37 -3.67 -2.33 -12.15
CA VAL A 37 -4.42 -1.09 -11.98
C VAL A 37 -4.33 -0.27 -13.27
N ASP A 38 -5.36 0.52 -13.56
CA ASP A 38 -5.37 1.39 -14.76
C ASP A 38 -4.49 2.63 -14.52
N GLU A 39 -4.50 3.13 -13.27
CA GLU A 39 -3.66 4.24 -12.83
C GLU A 39 -2.88 3.83 -11.60
N LEU A 40 -1.57 4.01 -11.66
CA LEU A 40 -0.67 3.73 -10.54
C LEU A 40 -0.87 4.75 -9.40
N PRO A 41 -0.61 4.37 -8.14
CA PRO A 41 -0.59 5.34 -7.06
C PRO A 41 0.51 6.37 -7.33
N SER A 42 0.25 7.60 -6.94
CA SER A 42 1.22 8.68 -7.16
C SER A 42 1.25 9.64 -5.96
N PHE A 43 2.22 10.55 -5.96
CA PHE A 43 2.20 11.70 -5.07
C PHE A 43 1.79 12.95 -5.85
N PRO A 44 1.29 14.01 -5.20
CA PRO A 44 0.85 15.23 -5.89
C PRO A 44 1.88 15.79 -6.87
N GLN A 45 3.18 15.72 -6.55
CA GLN A 45 4.27 16.17 -7.41
C GLN A 45 4.53 15.29 -8.63
N CYS A 46 3.94 14.09 -8.68
CA CYS A 46 4.03 13.14 -9.79
C CYS A 46 2.75 13.11 -10.63
N GLN A 47 1.77 13.95 -10.31
CA GLN A 47 0.49 13.97 -11.01
C GLN A 47 0.65 14.30 -12.50
N GLY A 48 -0.08 13.59 -13.35
CA GLY A 48 -0.02 13.75 -14.80
C GLY A 48 1.05 12.90 -15.50
N LEU A 49 1.94 12.26 -14.76
CA LEU A 49 2.85 11.26 -15.32
C LEU A 49 2.13 9.92 -15.50
N VAL A 50 2.53 9.14 -16.50
CA VAL A 50 1.93 7.84 -16.81
C VAL A 50 2.99 6.76 -17.00
N GLY A 51 2.59 5.50 -16.86
CA GLY A 51 3.45 4.35 -17.11
C GLY A 51 4.74 4.35 -16.26
N GLN A 52 5.88 4.17 -16.92
CA GLN A 52 7.17 4.07 -16.24
C GLN A 52 7.61 5.39 -15.57
N GLU A 53 7.25 6.53 -16.13
CA GLU A 53 7.59 7.85 -15.55
C GLU A 53 6.87 8.08 -14.23
N ALA A 54 5.58 7.71 -14.15
CA ALA A 54 4.80 7.76 -12.91
C ALA A 54 5.43 6.88 -11.83
N LYS A 55 5.81 5.64 -12.20
CA LYS A 55 6.47 4.70 -11.30
C LYS A 55 7.80 5.24 -10.79
N ASN A 56 8.66 5.72 -11.69
CA ASN A 56 9.97 6.27 -11.33
C ASN A 56 9.84 7.50 -10.41
N CYS A 57 8.86 8.36 -10.67
CA CYS A 57 8.59 9.53 -9.82
C CYS A 57 8.14 9.08 -8.42
N PHE A 58 7.22 8.14 -8.33
CA PHE A 58 6.75 7.59 -7.05
C PHE A 58 7.92 6.98 -6.25
N GLU A 59 8.71 6.11 -6.87
CA GLU A 59 9.89 5.49 -6.26
C GLU A 59 10.88 6.56 -5.76
N LYS A 60 11.14 7.58 -6.57
CA LYS A 60 12.04 8.69 -6.21
C LYS A 60 11.56 9.43 -4.97
N VAL A 61 10.27 9.75 -4.89
CA VAL A 61 9.69 10.47 -3.74
C VAL A 61 9.85 9.65 -2.46
N VAL A 62 9.49 8.37 -2.50
CA VAL A 62 9.62 7.47 -1.34
C VAL A 62 11.09 7.32 -0.95
N THR A 63 11.96 7.05 -1.92
CA THR A 63 13.40 6.86 -1.67
C THR A 63 14.03 8.12 -1.08
N GLN A 64 13.76 9.30 -1.63
CA GLN A 64 14.29 10.55 -1.10
C GLN A 64 13.81 10.82 0.33
N HIS A 65 12.53 10.56 0.61
CA HIS A 65 12.01 10.71 1.96
C HIS A 65 12.72 9.76 2.94
N MET A 66 12.94 8.52 2.55
CA MET A 66 13.64 7.54 3.38
C MET A 66 15.11 7.91 3.57
N LEU A 67 15.82 8.33 2.51
CA LEU A 67 17.21 8.75 2.58
C LEU A 67 17.41 9.96 3.51
N THR A 68 16.47 10.91 3.54
CA THR A 68 16.51 12.03 4.47
C THR A 68 16.48 11.56 5.93
N HIS A 69 15.69 10.52 6.24
CA HIS A 69 15.61 9.97 7.58
C HIS A 69 16.80 9.05 7.92
N LEU A 70 17.28 8.28 6.95
CA LEU A 70 18.45 7.40 7.12
C LEU A 70 19.75 8.22 7.21
N GLY A 71 19.92 9.25 6.39
CA GLY A 71 21.12 10.09 6.36
C GLY A 71 21.33 10.93 7.63
N SER A 72 20.30 11.06 8.48
CA SER A 72 20.45 11.70 9.79
C SER A 72 20.96 10.74 10.88
N GLN A 73 21.11 9.46 10.56
CA GLN A 73 21.59 8.44 11.49
C GLN A 73 23.09 8.17 11.26
N GLN A 74 23.80 7.92 12.35
CA GLN A 74 25.19 7.43 12.29
C GLN A 74 25.16 5.93 12.48
N PHE A 75 25.57 5.19 11.45
CA PHE A 75 25.66 3.74 11.52
C PHE A 75 27.10 3.33 11.79
N GLU A 76 27.30 2.51 12.81
CA GLU A 76 28.59 1.85 13.05
C GLU A 76 28.50 0.43 12.46
N ILE A 77 29.27 0.19 11.42
CA ILE A 77 29.32 -1.12 10.75
C ILE A 77 30.70 -1.73 10.94
N SER A 78 30.75 -3.05 11.10
CA SER A 78 32.01 -3.79 11.20
C SER A 78 32.48 -4.36 9.86
N LYS A 79 31.63 -4.32 8.84
CA LYS A 79 31.92 -4.81 7.48
C LYS A 79 31.22 -3.94 6.45
N SER A 80 31.89 -3.68 5.32
CA SER A 80 31.26 -3.04 4.18
C SER A 80 29.98 -3.76 3.76
N ILE A 81 28.96 -2.99 3.45
CA ILE A 81 27.63 -3.49 3.05
C ILE A 81 27.38 -3.08 1.61
N ASN A 82 27.14 -4.04 0.75
CA ASN A 82 26.62 -3.85 -0.59
C ASN A 82 25.44 -4.83 -0.77
N ASP A 83 24.23 -4.36 -0.50
CA ASP A 83 23.05 -5.21 -0.43
C ASP A 83 21.78 -4.48 -0.82
N THR A 84 20.70 -5.22 -1.02
CA THR A 84 19.38 -4.67 -1.39
C THR A 84 18.33 -5.07 -0.37
N ILE A 85 17.58 -4.08 0.09
CA ILE A 85 16.39 -4.28 0.92
C ILE A 85 15.15 -4.17 0.04
N PHE A 86 14.20 -5.06 0.24
CA PHE A 86 12.88 -4.96 -0.39
C PHE A 86 11.84 -4.54 0.63
N VAL A 87 11.31 -3.34 0.44
CA VAL A 87 10.26 -2.76 1.29
C VAL A 87 8.92 -3.00 0.64
N ASN A 88 8.12 -3.88 1.24
CA ASN A 88 6.78 -4.18 0.76
C ASN A 88 5.78 -3.24 1.44
N MET A 89 5.07 -2.47 0.65
CA MET A 89 4.11 -1.46 1.09
C MET A 89 2.75 -1.70 0.46
N VAL A 90 1.74 -1.15 1.08
CA VAL A 90 0.38 -1.03 0.55
C VAL A 90 -0.01 0.43 0.57
N ILE A 91 -0.54 0.91 -0.54
CA ILE A 91 -1.20 2.21 -0.63
C ILE A 91 -2.70 1.92 -0.61
N THR A 92 -3.40 2.41 0.41
CA THR A 92 -4.83 2.19 0.57
C THR A 92 -5.63 3.03 -0.43
N SER A 93 -6.91 2.71 -0.60
CA SER A 93 -7.85 3.51 -1.39
C SER A 93 -7.99 4.96 -0.89
N ASP A 94 -7.60 5.23 0.36
CA ASP A 94 -7.59 6.57 0.96
C ASP A 94 -6.24 7.29 0.81
N GLY A 95 -5.26 6.64 0.14
CA GLY A 95 -3.92 7.18 -0.10
C GLY A 95 -2.95 7.03 1.07
N GLU A 96 -3.27 6.25 2.10
CA GLU A 96 -2.34 5.96 3.19
C GLU A 96 -1.29 4.96 2.77
N VAL A 97 -0.02 5.26 3.08
CA VAL A 97 1.10 4.35 2.84
C VAL A 97 1.36 3.52 4.08
N GLN A 98 1.22 2.21 3.95
CA GLN A 98 1.39 1.25 5.04
C GLN A 98 2.53 0.28 4.75
N LEU A 99 3.48 0.18 5.66
CA LEU A 99 4.50 -0.87 5.63
C LEU A 99 3.85 -2.22 5.92
N LYS A 100 4.14 -3.23 5.10
CA LYS A 100 3.70 -4.62 5.34
C LYS A 100 4.85 -5.53 5.73
N LYS A 101 5.97 -5.45 5.04
CA LYS A 101 7.12 -6.31 5.31
C LYS A 101 8.40 -5.69 4.77
N ILE A 102 9.49 -5.87 5.51
CA ILE A 102 10.84 -5.61 5.05
C ILE A 102 11.54 -6.96 4.86
N LYS A 103 12.13 -7.17 3.68
CA LYS A 103 12.99 -8.31 3.40
C LYS A 103 14.43 -7.80 3.29
N GLN A 104 15.30 -8.31 4.13
CA GLN A 104 16.73 -7.98 4.16
C GLN A 104 17.55 -9.24 4.43
N SER A 105 18.83 -9.21 4.11
CA SER A 105 19.74 -10.31 4.37
C SER A 105 20.06 -10.48 5.86
N ALA A 106 20.57 -11.65 6.23
CA ALA A 106 21.05 -11.91 7.60
C ALA A 106 22.25 -11.00 7.96
N LEU A 107 23.05 -10.59 6.97
CA LEU A 107 24.15 -9.66 7.16
C LEU A 107 23.61 -8.30 7.60
N LEU A 108 22.69 -7.72 6.83
CA LEU A 108 22.05 -6.45 7.15
C LEU A 108 21.37 -6.46 8.52
N GLN A 109 20.68 -7.55 8.85
CA GLN A 109 20.00 -7.67 10.13
C GLN A 109 20.98 -7.66 11.31
N ARG A 110 22.18 -8.19 11.11
CA ARG A 110 23.21 -8.24 12.15
C ARG A 110 24.01 -6.94 12.27
N GLU A 111 24.39 -6.35 11.13
CA GLU A 111 25.23 -5.12 11.10
C GLU A 111 24.39 -3.86 11.36
N LEU A 112 23.11 -3.86 11.00
CA LEU A 112 22.18 -2.74 11.14
C LEU A 112 20.84 -3.17 11.75
N PRO A 113 20.83 -3.62 13.02
CA PRO A 113 19.60 -4.14 13.65
C PRO A 113 18.48 -3.11 13.74
N GLU A 114 18.80 -1.81 13.88
CA GLU A 114 17.84 -0.71 13.99
C GLU A 114 17.24 -0.28 12.64
N LEU A 115 17.78 -0.74 11.51
CA LEU A 115 17.41 -0.29 10.17
C LEU A 115 15.92 -0.50 9.88
N GLN A 116 15.33 -1.61 10.33
CA GLN A 116 13.91 -1.87 10.12
C GLN A 116 13.02 -0.84 10.83
N GLU A 117 13.35 -0.46 12.05
CA GLU A 117 12.58 0.53 12.82
C GLU A 117 12.73 1.92 12.20
N ILE A 118 13.91 2.28 11.70
CA ILE A 118 14.13 3.54 11.01
C ILE A 118 13.31 3.61 9.71
N ILE A 119 13.31 2.53 8.91
CA ILE A 119 12.50 2.44 7.70
C ILE A 119 11.02 2.56 8.03
N LYS A 120 10.54 1.85 9.04
CA LYS A 120 9.15 1.90 9.51
C LYS A 120 8.76 3.32 9.95
N ALA A 121 9.59 3.96 10.77
CA ALA A 121 9.36 5.34 11.21
C ALA A 121 9.35 6.34 10.04
N SER A 122 10.19 6.12 9.03
CA SER A 122 10.22 6.93 7.81
C SER A 122 8.93 6.78 7.01
N ILE A 123 8.46 5.56 6.79
CA ILE A 123 7.23 5.29 6.02
C ILE A 123 6.01 5.90 6.69
N THR A 124 5.92 5.83 8.02
CA THR A 124 4.80 6.44 8.77
C THR A 124 4.73 7.97 8.64
N LYS A 125 5.83 8.60 8.26
CA LYS A 125 5.91 10.06 8.03
C LYS A 125 5.74 10.46 6.57
N LEU A 126 5.55 9.50 5.66
CA LEU A 126 5.25 9.82 4.27
C LEU A 126 3.94 10.60 4.17
N PRO A 127 3.87 11.60 3.28
CA PRO A 127 2.60 12.25 2.99
C PRO A 127 1.61 11.26 2.36
N LYS A 128 0.34 11.58 2.42
CA LYS A 128 -0.69 10.79 1.71
C LYS A 128 -0.37 10.76 0.22
N ALA A 129 -0.44 9.57 -0.35
CA ALA A 129 -0.38 9.37 -1.78
C ALA A 129 -1.76 9.56 -2.42
N LEU A 130 -1.80 9.80 -3.72
CA LEU A 130 -3.00 9.63 -4.52
C LEU A 130 -3.17 8.11 -4.74
N PRO A 131 -4.35 7.52 -4.49
CA PRO A 131 -4.55 6.09 -4.61
C PRO A 131 -4.44 5.61 -6.06
N ALA A 132 -4.21 4.33 -6.24
CA ALA A 132 -4.37 3.68 -7.52
C ALA A 132 -5.84 3.66 -7.93
N HIS A 133 -6.12 3.67 -9.24
CA HIS A 133 -7.48 3.55 -9.74
C HIS A 133 -7.63 2.32 -10.64
N LYS A 134 -8.79 1.69 -10.55
CA LYS A 134 -9.26 0.66 -11.46
C LYS A 134 -10.67 1.02 -11.91
N ARG A 135 -10.86 1.25 -13.22
CA ARG A 135 -12.12 1.73 -13.79
C ARG A 135 -12.64 3.02 -13.13
N GLY A 136 -11.71 3.93 -12.78
CA GLY A 136 -12.02 5.17 -12.11
C GLY A 136 -12.37 5.04 -10.61
N ILE A 137 -12.29 3.85 -10.03
CA ILE A 137 -12.54 3.60 -8.60
C ILE A 137 -11.21 3.54 -7.86
N PRO A 138 -11.02 4.30 -6.76
CA PRO A 138 -9.82 4.19 -5.95
C PRO A 138 -9.70 2.81 -5.32
N VAL A 139 -8.54 2.18 -5.48
CA VAL A 139 -8.27 0.82 -5.00
C VAL A 139 -6.98 0.75 -4.20
N THR A 140 -6.90 -0.23 -3.32
CA THR A 140 -5.68 -0.53 -2.59
C THR A 140 -4.68 -1.23 -3.51
N ALA A 141 -3.45 -0.71 -3.59
CA ALA A 141 -2.39 -1.26 -4.41
C ALA A 141 -1.20 -1.73 -3.57
N LYS A 142 -0.56 -2.82 -4.00
CA LYS A 142 0.69 -3.32 -3.41
C LYS A 142 1.87 -2.77 -4.18
N PHE A 143 2.91 -2.40 -3.45
CA PHE A 143 4.13 -1.87 -4.01
C PHE A 143 5.37 -2.48 -3.33
N VAL A 144 6.39 -2.80 -4.11
CA VAL A 144 7.67 -3.28 -3.59
C VAL A 144 8.76 -2.31 -4.04
N LEU A 145 9.41 -1.67 -3.08
CA LEU A 145 10.51 -0.74 -3.32
C LEU A 145 11.85 -1.45 -3.04
N PRO A 146 12.71 -1.64 -4.03
CA PRO A 146 14.08 -2.04 -3.80
C PRO A 146 14.92 -0.84 -3.36
N ILE A 147 15.66 -0.99 -2.26
CA ILE A 147 16.60 0.02 -1.75
C ILE A 147 17.99 -0.58 -1.77
N TYR A 148 18.86 0.03 -2.57
CA TYR A 148 20.26 -0.36 -2.64
C TYR A 148 21.07 0.36 -1.57
N LEU A 149 21.74 -0.40 -0.74
CA LEU A 149 22.64 0.09 0.30
C LEU A 149 24.08 -0.20 -0.10
N ASN A 150 24.89 0.86 -0.09
CA ASN A 150 26.32 0.75 -0.24
C ASN A 150 26.96 1.59 0.88
N ILE A 151 27.52 0.93 1.87
CA ILE A 151 28.09 1.53 3.08
C ILE A 151 29.49 0.93 3.26
N ASP A 152 30.50 1.77 3.27
CA ASP A 152 31.93 1.43 3.46
C ASP A 152 32.44 1.85 4.82
#